data_99aa19a32c85500448615dc5ca70ae03
#
_entry.id   99aa19a32c85500448615dc5ca70ae03
#
_cell.length_a   1.000
_cell.length_b   1.000
_cell.length_c   1.000
_cell.angle_alpha   90.00
_cell.angle_beta   90.00
_cell.angle_gamma   90.00
#
_symmetry.space_group_name_H-M   'P 1'
#
loop_
_entity.id
_entity.type
_entity.pdbx_description
1 polymer ?
#
loop_
_entity_poly.entity_id
_entity_poly.type
_entity_poly.pdbx_seq_one_letter_code
_entity_poly.pdbx_strand_id
1 'polypeptide(L)'
;GRERVKKVLDAVDAEIADFERKISSGQSRERVLTEMKEAHEGFYASVRNIMRDAANDVALRSAIEGVVAELISVPEQFEVAIEMALGSALQNIVTKTEEDAKYVIEQLRRRNYGRATFLPLSLVRPRTLNENERAVTRTPGCFGVADELISYDNKYRNAVSNLLGRTIIVRDVDIGIAINKRVGGTLRIAT
;
A
#
# COMPACT_ATOMS: atom_id res chain seq x y z
N GLY A 1 -26.02 37.20 -38.52
CA GLY A 1 -26.42 37.02 -37.10
C GLY A 1 -26.66 35.56 -36.70
N ARG A 2 -27.50 34.83 -37.44
CA ARG A 2 -27.94 33.45 -37.06
C ARG A 2 -26.84 32.40 -37.08
N GLU A 3 -25.93 32.43 -38.05
CA GLU A 3 -24.83 31.45 -38.13
C GLU A 3 -23.79 31.59 -37.02
N ARG A 4 -23.52 32.81 -36.54
CA ARG A 4 -22.62 33.04 -35.41
C ARG A 4 -23.20 32.51 -34.12
N VAL A 5 -24.50 32.68 -33.90
CA VAL A 5 -25.18 32.15 -32.71
C VAL A 5 -25.19 30.63 -32.74
N LYS A 6 -25.40 29.99 -33.88
CA LYS A 6 -25.38 28.54 -34.04
C LYS A 6 -24.00 27.96 -33.74
N LYS A 7 -22.91 28.56 -34.25
CA LYS A 7 -21.54 28.14 -33.96
C LYS A 7 -21.18 28.24 -32.46
N VAL A 8 -21.67 29.28 -31.79
CA VAL A 8 -21.45 29.43 -30.32
C VAL A 8 -22.24 28.38 -29.55
N LEU A 9 -23.48 28.09 -29.95
CA LEU A 9 -24.29 27.03 -29.33
C LEU A 9 -23.64 25.66 -29.51
N ASP A 10 -23.22 25.32 -30.74
CA ASP A 10 -22.56 24.03 -31.02
C ASP A 10 -21.25 23.88 -30.22
N ALA A 11 -20.50 24.96 -30.00
CA ALA A 11 -19.28 24.94 -29.19
C ALA A 11 -19.59 24.75 -27.69
N VAL A 12 -20.61 25.40 -27.17
CA VAL A 12 -21.05 25.27 -25.78
C VAL A 12 -21.59 23.86 -25.50
N ASP A 13 -22.37 23.31 -26.43
CA ASP A 13 -22.90 21.95 -26.31
C ASP A 13 -21.76 20.91 -26.34
N ALA A 14 -20.71 21.12 -27.12
CA ALA A 14 -19.52 20.27 -27.13
C ALA A 14 -18.74 20.36 -25.82
N GLU A 15 -18.61 21.54 -25.22
CA GLU A 15 -17.98 21.69 -23.89
C GLU A 15 -18.79 21.03 -22.78
N ILE A 16 -20.11 21.20 -22.80
CA ILE A 16 -21.00 20.53 -21.82
C ILE A 16 -20.85 19.01 -21.92
N ALA A 17 -20.88 18.45 -23.13
CA ALA A 17 -20.69 17.00 -23.32
C ALA A 17 -19.31 16.50 -22.87
N ASP A 18 -18.27 17.32 -22.95
CA ASP A 18 -16.93 16.98 -22.43
C ASP A 18 -16.88 17.01 -20.91
N PHE A 19 -17.49 18.01 -20.27
CA PHE A 19 -17.63 18.09 -18.83
C PHE A 19 -18.47 16.94 -18.26
N GLU A 20 -19.59 16.59 -18.89
CA GLU A 20 -20.42 15.45 -18.49
C GLU A 20 -19.65 14.12 -18.54
N ARG A 21 -18.82 13.92 -19.58
CA ARG A 21 -17.95 12.74 -19.68
C ARG A 21 -16.90 12.71 -18.57
N LYS A 22 -16.29 13.85 -18.23
CA LYS A 22 -15.31 13.95 -17.15
C LYS A 22 -15.93 13.68 -15.78
N ILE A 23 -17.14 14.21 -15.54
CA ILE A 23 -17.90 13.96 -14.31
C ILE A 23 -18.27 12.47 -14.18
N SER A 24 -18.81 11.88 -15.24
CA SER A 24 -19.17 10.45 -15.27
C SER A 24 -17.95 9.53 -15.05
N SER A 25 -16.80 9.87 -15.65
CA SER A 25 -15.55 9.15 -15.44
C SER A 25 -15.03 9.30 -14.00
N GLY A 26 -15.16 10.49 -13.41
CA GLY A 26 -14.81 10.74 -12.00
C GLY A 26 -15.69 9.97 -11.03
N GLN A 27 -17.00 9.98 -11.24
CA GLN A 27 -17.97 9.22 -10.42
C GLN A 27 -17.76 7.71 -10.53
N SER A 28 -17.43 7.20 -11.73
CA SER A 28 -17.12 5.77 -11.91
C SER A 28 -15.84 5.37 -11.16
N ARG A 29 -14.81 6.22 -11.16
CA ARG A 29 -13.59 6.01 -10.35
C ARG A 29 -13.86 6.00 -8.86
N GLU A 30 -14.63 6.98 -8.39
CA GLU A 30 -15.02 7.09 -6.97
C GLU A 30 -15.79 5.84 -6.53
N ARG A 31 -16.74 5.38 -7.34
CA ARG A 31 -17.51 4.18 -7.08
C ARG A 31 -16.64 2.92 -7.00
N VAL A 32 -15.71 2.73 -7.95
CA VAL A 32 -14.78 1.59 -7.94
C VAL A 32 -13.88 1.64 -6.69
N LEU A 33 -13.36 2.80 -6.34
CA LEU A 33 -12.55 2.97 -5.13
C LEU A 33 -13.35 2.71 -3.84
N THR A 34 -14.63 3.09 -3.81
CA THR A 34 -15.53 2.85 -2.69
C THR A 34 -15.87 1.35 -2.59
N GLU A 35 -16.20 0.70 -3.72
CA GLU A 35 -16.44 -0.76 -3.77
C GLU A 35 -15.19 -1.57 -3.37
N MET A 36 -13.98 -1.11 -3.76
CA MET A 36 -12.72 -1.71 -3.31
C MET A 36 -12.49 -1.50 -1.81
N LYS A 37 -12.83 -0.34 -1.26
CA LYS A 37 -12.82 -0.09 0.18
C LYS A 37 -13.78 -1.03 0.92
N GLU A 38 -15.01 -1.13 0.46
CA GLU A 38 -16.04 -1.98 1.07
C GLU A 38 -15.70 -3.47 0.99
N ALA A 39 -15.13 -3.94 -0.11
CA ALA A 39 -14.65 -5.32 -0.24
C ALA A 39 -13.51 -5.65 0.74
N HIS A 40 -12.72 -4.65 1.14
CA HIS A 40 -11.68 -4.79 2.17
C HIS A 40 -12.17 -4.50 3.60
N GLU A 41 -13.38 -3.97 3.79
CA GLU A 41 -13.89 -3.55 5.10
C GLU A 41 -13.94 -4.67 6.14
N GLY A 42 -14.18 -5.92 5.76
CA GLY A 42 -14.16 -7.06 6.68
C GLY A 42 -12.79 -7.31 7.32
N PHE A 43 -11.74 -7.12 6.57
CA PHE A 43 -10.35 -7.24 7.06
C PHE A 43 -9.96 -6.01 7.88
N TYR A 44 -10.32 -4.84 7.42
CA TYR A 44 -10.10 -3.57 8.13
C TYR A 44 -10.89 -3.48 9.44
N ALA A 45 -12.07 -4.08 9.53
CA ALA A 45 -12.88 -4.06 10.73
C ALA A 45 -12.21 -4.75 11.92
N SER A 46 -11.58 -5.92 11.71
CA SER A 46 -10.87 -6.64 12.77
C SER A 46 -9.70 -5.83 13.34
N VAL A 47 -8.88 -5.27 12.44
CA VAL A 47 -7.74 -4.44 12.81
C VAL A 47 -8.20 -3.14 13.47
N ARG A 48 -9.16 -2.45 12.90
CA ARG A 48 -9.74 -1.22 13.45
C ARG A 48 -10.32 -1.43 14.85
N ASN A 49 -11.06 -2.52 15.05
CA ASN A 49 -11.67 -2.82 16.33
C ASN A 49 -10.62 -3.12 17.41
N ILE A 50 -9.64 -3.96 17.11
CA ILE A 50 -8.60 -4.29 18.09
C ILE A 50 -7.70 -3.09 18.40
N MET A 51 -7.39 -2.24 17.41
CA MET A 51 -6.61 -1.01 17.62
C MET A 51 -7.39 0.01 18.47
N ARG A 52 -8.71 0.14 18.25
CA ARG A 52 -9.57 0.99 19.09
C ARG A 52 -9.59 0.49 20.54
N ASP A 53 -9.69 -0.81 20.74
CA ASP A 53 -9.65 -1.38 22.08
C ASP A 53 -8.29 -1.19 22.75
N ALA A 54 -7.20 -1.31 22.00
CA ALA A 54 -5.85 -1.04 22.50
C ALA A 54 -5.65 0.40 23.00
N ALA A 55 -6.42 1.36 22.50
CA ALA A 55 -6.39 2.73 23.03
C ALA A 55 -6.80 2.81 24.51
N ASN A 56 -7.69 1.92 24.97
CA ASN A 56 -8.23 1.89 26.33
C ASN A 56 -7.75 0.70 27.16
N ASP A 57 -7.05 -0.24 26.58
CA ASP A 57 -6.54 -1.46 27.22
C ASP A 57 -5.01 -1.43 27.24
N VAL A 58 -4.43 -1.29 28.43
CA VAL A 58 -2.97 -1.18 28.62
C VAL A 58 -2.25 -2.45 28.16
N ALA A 59 -2.81 -3.62 28.38
CA ALA A 59 -2.20 -4.89 28.01
C ALA A 59 -2.16 -5.04 26.48
N LEU A 60 -3.25 -4.74 25.79
CA LEU A 60 -3.30 -4.72 24.33
C LEU A 60 -2.32 -3.70 23.74
N ARG A 61 -2.32 -2.48 24.27
CA ARG A 61 -1.41 -1.41 23.84
C ARG A 61 0.06 -1.79 24.01
N SER A 62 0.40 -2.51 25.06
CA SER A 62 1.77 -2.98 25.31
C SER A 62 2.18 -4.10 24.36
N ALA A 63 1.25 -4.92 23.90
CA ALA A 63 1.48 -6.02 22.98
C ALA A 63 1.59 -5.59 21.51
N ILE A 64 0.99 -4.46 21.15
CA ILE A 64 0.93 -3.98 19.75
C ILE A 64 1.90 -2.82 19.56
N GLU A 65 2.82 -2.94 18.60
CA GLU A 65 3.68 -1.83 18.16
C GLU A 65 2.92 -0.83 17.27
N GLY A 66 2.02 -1.33 16.43
CA GLY A 66 1.20 -0.57 15.51
C GLY A 66 0.80 -1.39 14.29
N VAL A 67 0.19 -0.72 13.33
CA VAL A 67 -0.16 -1.27 12.01
C VAL A 67 0.87 -0.76 11.00
N VAL A 68 1.27 -1.58 10.03
CA VAL A 68 2.33 -1.22 9.05
C VAL A 68 2.10 0.16 8.43
N ALA A 69 0.86 0.47 8.04
CA ALA A 69 0.52 1.78 7.46
C ALA A 69 0.86 2.98 8.36
N GLU A 70 0.84 2.81 9.68
CA GLU A 70 1.12 3.87 10.65
C GLU A 70 2.61 3.95 11.04
N LEU A 71 3.36 2.88 10.78
CA LEU A 71 4.77 2.75 11.18
C LEU A 71 5.76 3.21 10.10
N ILE A 72 5.27 3.49 8.89
CA ILE A 72 6.07 3.93 7.76
C ILE A 72 5.65 5.33 7.32
N SER A 73 6.59 6.09 6.78
CA SER A 73 6.33 7.37 6.12
C SER A 73 6.82 7.29 4.68
N VAL A 74 5.93 7.54 3.75
CA VAL A 74 6.17 7.39 2.31
C VAL A 74 6.20 8.77 1.67
N PRO A 75 7.25 9.13 0.88
CA PRO A 75 7.22 10.34 0.07
C PRO A 75 6.06 10.31 -0.93
N GLU A 76 5.39 11.44 -1.13
CA GLU A 76 4.20 11.59 -1.98
C GLU A 76 4.36 10.93 -3.36
N GLN A 77 5.52 11.13 -3.98
CA GLN A 77 5.82 10.56 -5.31
C GLN A 77 5.83 9.02 -5.36
N PHE A 78 5.93 8.33 -4.21
CA PHE A 78 5.98 6.87 -4.13
C PHE A 78 4.74 6.26 -3.47
N GLU A 79 3.79 7.07 -2.99
CA GLU A 79 2.61 6.59 -2.25
C GLU A 79 1.86 5.51 -3.00
N VAL A 80 1.52 5.74 -4.26
CA VAL A 80 0.76 4.79 -5.09
C VAL A 80 1.56 3.48 -5.28
N ALA A 81 2.83 3.58 -5.62
CA ALA A 81 3.68 2.40 -5.85
C ALA A 81 3.88 1.57 -4.58
N ILE A 82 4.08 2.21 -3.44
CA ILE A 82 4.24 1.53 -2.13
C ILE A 82 2.92 0.92 -1.69
N GLU A 83 1.80 1.64 -1.83
CA GLU A 83 0.46 1.11 -1.51
C GLU A 83 0.15 -0.14 -2.34
N MET A 84 0.42 -0.10 -3.64
CA MET A 84 0.27 -1.25 -4.53
C MET A 84 1.19 -2.41 -4.16
N ALA A 85 2.43 -2.13 -3.78
CA ALA A 85 3.39 -3.14 -3.38
C ALA A 85 3.03 -3.81 -2.05
N LEU A 86 2.54 -3.07 -1.08
CA LEU A 86 2.14 -3.59 0.23
C LEU A 86 0.76 -4.24 0.20
N GLY A 87 -0.20 -3.65 -0.53
CA GLY A 87 -1.56 -4.14 -0.57
C GLY A 87 -2.14 -4.38 0.82
N SER A 88 -2.68 -5.57 1.08
CA SER A 88 -3.25 -5.94 2.38
C SER A 88 -2.24 -5.93 3.53
N ALA A 89 -0.94 -5.99 3.25
CA ALA A 89 0.10 -5.94 4.28
C ALA A 89 0.19 -4.59 5.00
N LEU A 90 -0.39 -3.53 4.43
CA LEU A 90 -0.55 -2.24 5.12
C LEU A 90 -1.27 -2.37 6.46
N GLN A 91 -2.13 -3.38 6.60
CA GLN A 91 -2.93 -3.63 7.79
C GLN A 91 -2.36 -4.68 8.74
N ASN A 92 -1.19 -5.23 8.42
CA ASN A 92 -0.54 -6.19 9.29
C ASN A 92 -0.22 -5.52 10.63
N ILE A 93 -0.56 -6.21 11.71
CA ILE A 93 -0.27 -5.77 13.07
C ILE A 93 1.16 -6.18 13.43
N VAL A 94 1.97 -5.22 13.79
CA VAL A 94 3.35 -5.45 14.23
C VAL A 94 3.36 -5.62 15.75
N THR A 95 4.00 -6.69 16.22
CA THR A 95 4.21 -6.98 17.65
C THR A 95 5.70 -7.17 17.93
N LYS A 96 6.12 -7.01 19.17
CA LYS A 96 7.52 -7.25 19.57
C LYS A 96 7.86 -8.71 19.45
N THR A 97 7.01 -9.57 20.01
CA THR A 97 7.23 -11.00 20.13
C THR A 97 6.07 -11.80 19.55
N GLU A 98 6.28 -13.11 19.37
CA GLU A 98 5.25 -14.06 19.00
C GLU A 98 4.22 -14.29 20.13
N GLU A 99 4.63 -14.16 21.38
CA GLU A 99 3.76 -14.24 22.54
C GLU A 99 2.76 -13.08 22.54
N ASP A 100 3.24 -11.86 22.24
CA ASP A 100 2.38 -10.69 22.07
C ASP A 100 1.36 -10.92 20.94
N ALA A 101 1.81 -11.46 19.80
CA ALA A 101 0.92 -11.80 18.70
C ALA A 101 -0.14 -12.82 19.10
N LYS A 102 0.24 -13.88 19.80
CA LYS A 102 -0.70 -14.88 20.34
C LYS A 102 -1.75 -14.25 21.26
N TYR A 103 -1.30 -13.38 22.15
CA TYR A 103 -2.20 -12.66 23.06
C TYR A 103 -3.25 -11.84 22.28
N VAL A 104 -2.83 -11.07 21.29
CA VAL A 104 -3.73 -10.26 20.48
C VAL A 104 -4.67 -11.15 19.65
N ILE A 105 -4.20 -12.27 19.10
CA ILE A 105 -5.03 -13.25 18.37
C ILE A 105 -6.14 -13.80 19.28
N GLU A 106 -5.81 -14.13 20.53
CA GLU A 106 -6.81 -14.57 21.50
C GLU A 106 -7.85 -13.50 21.82
N GLN A 107 -7.45 -12.24 21.91
CA GLN A 107 -8.37 -11.13 22.09
C GLN A 107 -9.31 -10.95 20.88
N LEU A 108 -8.78 -11.04 19.65
CA LEU A 108 -9.60 -11.03 18.42
C LEU A 108 -10.65 -12.15 18.45
N ARG A 109 -10.22 -13.35 18.83
CA ARG A 109 -11.10 -14.54 18.93
C ARG A 109 -12.19 -14.35 19.99
N ARG A 110 -11.83 -13.94 21.21
CA ARG A 110 -12.77 -13.74 22.33
C ARG A 110 -13.83 -12.68 22.02
N ARG A 111 -13.44 -11.64 21.28
CA ARG A 111 -14.31 -10.52 20.94
C ARG A 111 -15.04 -10.74 19.60
N ASN A 112 -14.79 -11.86 18.92
CA ASN A 112 -15.35 -12.19 17.62
C ASN A 112 -15.12 -11.09 16.55
N TYR A 113 -13.93 -10.48 16.57
CA TYR A 113 -13.56 -9.40 15.63
C TYR A 113 -13.09 -9.91 14.26
N GLY A 114 -12.87 -11.21 14.11
CA GLY A 114 -12.35 -11.82 12.89
C GLY A 114 -10.84 -12.05 12.90
N ARG A 115 -10.22 -11.97 11.74
CA ARG A 115 -8.80 -12.32 11.52
C ARG A 115 -7.97 -11.08 11.24
N ALA A 116 -6.67 -11.14 11.63
CA ALA A 116 -5.65 -10.20 11.25
C ALA A 116 -4.35 -10.95 10.95
N THR A 117 -3.46 -10.33 10.18
CA THR A 117 -2.11 -10.83 9.93
C THR A 117 -1.14 -10.13 10.86
N PHE A 118 -0.20 -10.87 11.42
CA PHE A 118 0.77 -10.37 12.38
C PHE A 118 2.20 -10.47 11.86
N LEU A 119 3.02 -9.50 12.24
CA LEU A 119 4.46 -9.45 12.00
C LEU A 119 5.19 -9.32 13.36
N PRO A 120 5.49 -10.44 14.03
CA PRO A 120 6.30 -10.42 15.24
C PRO A 120 7.75 -10.07 14.88
N LEU A 121 8.30 -9.00 15.46
CA LEU A 121 9.66 -8.53 15.18
C LEU A 121 10.72 -9.58 15.57
N SER A 122 10.43 -10.39 16.57
CA SER A 122 11.31 -11.50 17.01
C SER A 122 11.48 -12.60 15.95
N LEU A 123 10.49 -12.82 15.10
CA LEU A 123 10.47 -13.89 14.08
C LEU A 123 10.75 -13.42 12.68
N VAL A 124 10.37 -12.20 12.37
CA VAL A 124 10.44 -11.66 11.00
C VAL A 124 11.89 -11.54 10.54
N ARG A 125 12.18 -12.04 9.35
CA ARG A 125 13.50 -11.99 8.74
C ARG A 125 13.53 -11.02 7.57
N PRO A 126 14.60 -10.21 7.41
CA PRO A 126 14.72 -9.33 6.26
C PRO A 126 14.83 -10.13 4.97
N ARG A 127 14.35 -9.54 3.88
CA ARG A 127 14.49 -10.08 2.52
C ARG A 127 15.17 -9.02 1.68
N THR A 128 16.36 -9.32 1.19
CA THR A 128 17.19 -8.37 0.45
C THR A 128 17.48 -8.86 -0.95
N LEU A 129 17.92 -7.95 -1.80
CA LEU A 129 18.43 -8.25 -3.13
C LEU A 129 19.81 -8.89 -3.02
N ASN A 130 20.09 -9.87 -3.89
CA ASN A 130 21.46 -10.33 -4.11
C ASN A 130 22.23 -9.30 -4.99
N GLU A 131 23.52 -9.51 -5.19
CA GLU A 131 24.37 -8.57 -5.93
C GLU A 131 23.92 -8.38 -7.39
N ASN A 132 23.52 -9.46 -8.07
CA ASN A 132 23.03 -9.39 -9.45
C ASN A 132 21.71 -8.63 -9.56
N GLU A 133 20.80 -8.87 -8.62
CA GLU A 133 19.52 -8.15 -8.53
C GLU A 133 19.75 -6.68 -8.18
N ARG A 134 20.69 -6.38 -7.27
CA ARG A 134 21.02 -5.00 -6.91
C ARG A 134 21.60 -4.20 -8.08
N ALA A 135 22.30 -4.85 -8.98
CA ALA A 135 22.85 -4.19 -10.19
C ALA A 135 21.75 -3.54 -11.05
N VAL A 136 20.52 -4.07 -11.05
CA VAL A 136 19.43 -3.50 -11.86
C VAL A 136 18.91 -2.17 -11.31
N THR A 137 19.15 -1.86 -10.04
CA THR A 137 18.77 -0.56 -9.46
C THR A 137 19.50 0.63 -10.08
N ARG A 138 20.59 0.37 -10.79
CA ARG A 138 21.35 1.37 -11.56
C ARG A 138 20.78 1.65 -12.94
N THR A 139 19.73 0.94 -13.35
CA THR A 139 19.04 1.17 -14.63
C THR A 139 18.41 2.56 -14.63
N PRO A 140 18.62 3.38 -15.67
CA PRO A 140 17.93 4.68 -15.77
C PRO A 140 16.43 4.52 -15.68
N GLY A 141 15.78 5.33 -14.81
CA GLY A 141 14.35 5.24 -14.52
C GLY A 141 13.97 4.25 -13.40
N CYS A 142 14.95 3.56 -12.80
CA CYS A 142 14.76 2.86 -11.54
C CYS A 142 15.02 3.82 -10.38
N PHE A 143 14.08 3.96 -9.46
CA PHE A 143 14.23 4.79 -8.27
C PHE A 143 14.99 4.08 -7.15
N GLY A 144 14.90 2.77 -7.08
CA GLY A 144 15.58 1.95 -6.09
C GLY A 144 14.72 0.86 -5.47
N VAL A 145 15.20 0.30 -4.36
CA VAL A 145 14.47 -0.70 -3.57
C VAL A 145 13.44 0.00 -2.69
N ALA A 146 12.24 -0.53 -2.64
CA ALA A 146 11.10 0.12 -1.99
C ALA A 146 11.33 0.41 -0.50
N ASP A 147 11.99 -0.47 0.25
CA ASP A 147 12.30 -0.27 1.67
C ASP A 147 13.37 0.81 1.92
N GLU A 148 14.15 1.17 0.92
CA GLU A 148 15.17 2.24 0.96
C GLU A 148 14.59 3.62 0.60
N LEU A 149 13.39 3.66 -0.02
CA LEU A 149 12.74 4.88 -0.49
C LEU A 149 11.74 5.48 0.51
N ILE A 150 11.52 4.81 1.63
CA ILE A 150 10.59 5.19 2.69
C ILE A 150 11.31 5.38 4.01
N SER A 151 10.65 6.05 4.97
CA SER A 151 11.20 6.28 6.31
C SER A 151 10.44 5.51 7.36
N TYR A 152 11.13 4.99 8.35
CA TYR A 152 10.57 4.26 9.49
C TYR A 152 11.60 4.17 10.63
N ASP A 153 11.14 3.85 11.84
CA ASP A 153 12.03 3.60 12.97
C ASP A 153 12.87 2.34 12.72
N ASN A 154 14.16 2.41 13.00
CA ASN A 154 15.11 1.31 12.74
C ASN A 154 14.72 -0.02 13.39
N LYS A 155 13.96 -0.01 14.49
CA LYS A 155 13.42 -1.23 15.12
C LYS A 155 12.50 -2.04 14.20
N TYR A 156 11.90 -1.41 13.18
CA TYR A 156 11.03 -2.06 12.21
C TYR A 156 11.76 -2.52 10.94
N ARG A 157 13.08 -2.31 10.85
CA ARG A 157 13.88 -2.61 9.65
C ARG A 157 13.61 -4.01 9.10
N ASN A 158 13.62 -5.03 9.94
CA ASN A 158 13.41 -6.41 9.50
C ASN A 158 12.00 -6.63 8.95
N ALA A 159 10.99 -6.04 9.56
CA ALA A 159 9.60 -6.13 9.09
C ALA A 159 9.41 -5.41 7.75
N VAL A 160 9.93 -4.20 7.63
CA VAL A 160 9.84 -3.41 6.39
C VAL A 160 10.62 -4.08 5.26
N SER A 161 11.84 -4.54 5.51
CA SER A 161 12.64 -5.28 4.53
C SER A 161 12.00 -6.62 4.15
N ASN A 162 11.34 -7.31 5.09
CA ASN A 162 10.58 -8.52 4.77
C ASN A 162 9.48 -8.25 3.74
N LEU A 163 8.78 -7.13 3.87
CA LEU A 163 7.67 -6.76 2.99
C LEU A 163 8.13 -6.14 1.67
N LEU A 164 9.14 -5.28 1.70
CA LEU A 164 9.53 -4.39 0.60
C LEU A 164 10.95 -4.56 0.08
N GLY A 165 11.81 -5.29 0.79
CA GLY A 165 13.23 -5.41 0.45
C GLY A 165 13.52 -6.16 -0.87
N ARG A 166 12.51 -6.77 -1.49
CA ARG A 166 12.60 -7.38 -2.82
C ARG A 166 11.61 -6.75 -3.82
N THR A 167 11.21 -5.52 -3.56
CA THR A 167 10.37 -4.71 -4.45
C THR A 167 11.19 -3.55 -4.98
N ILE A 168 11.17 -3.34 -6.29
CA ILE A 168 11.84 -2.22 -6.97
C ILE A 168 10.79 -1.26 -7.47
N ILE A 169 11.00 0.03 -7.24
CA ILE A 169 10.16 1.10 -7.76
C ILE A 169 10.80 1.65 -9.03
N VAL A 170 10.03 1.73 -10.10
CA VAL A 170 10.44 2.23 -11.40
C VAL A 170 9.51 3.32 -11.88
N ARG A 171 10.00 4.15 -12.82
CA ARG A 171 9.26 5.28 -13.37
C ARG A 171 8.06 4.86 -14.22
N ASP A 172 8.23 3.78 -14.98
CA ASP A 172 7.22 3.32 -15.93
C ASP A 172 7.29 1.80 -16.18
N VAL A 173 6.25 1.29 -16.83
CA VAL A 173 6.08 -0.15 -17.10
C VAL A 173 7.16 -0.69 -18.03
N ASP A 174 7.64 0.09 -19.00
CA ASP A 174 8.64 -0.37 -19.97
C ASP A 174 9.98 -0.66 -19.28
N ILE A 175 10.39 0.20 -18.36
CA ILE A 175 11.57 -0.01 -17.49
C ILE A 175 11.37 -1.24 -16.62
N GLY A 176 10.17 -1.39 -16.06
CA GLY A 176 9.81 -2.57 -15.26
C GLY A 176 9.95 -3.87 -16.03
N ILE A 177 9.46 -3.92 -17.25
CA ILE A 177 9.59 -5.09 -18.15
C ILE A 177 11.05 -5.39 -18.46
N ALA A 178 11.84 -4.36 -18.78
CA ALA A 178 13.26 -4.53 -19.08
C ALA A 178 14.05 -5.09 -17.89
N ILE A 179 13.80 -4.57 -16.68
CA ILE A 179 14.39 -5.08 -15.44
C ILE A 179 13.95 -6.52 -15.18
N ASN A 180 12.66 -6.81 -15.29
CA ASN A 180 12.11 -8.14 -15.00
C ASN A 180 12.73 -9.23 -15.89
N LYS A 181 12.97 -8.92 -17.17
CA LYS A 181 13.67 -9.83 -18.09
C LYS A 181 15.10 -10.13 -17.65
N ARG A 182 15.79 -9.13 -17.09
CA ARG A 182 17.20 -9.27 -16.63
C ARG A 182 17.33 -10.12 -15.36
N VAL A 183 16.34 -10.03 -14.46
CA VAL A 183 16.35 -10.76 -13.17
C VAL A 183 15.51 -12.04 -13.19
N GLY A 184 14.95 -12.42 -14.34
CA GLY A 184 14.19 -13.67 -14.49
C GLY A 184 12.90 -13.73 -13.64
N GLY A 185 12.26 -12.60 -13.39
CA GLY A 185 10.99 -12.53 -12.65
C GLY A 185 11.12 -12.75 -11.14
N THR A 186 12.30 -12.64 -10.57
CA THR A 186 12.55 -12.92 -9.13
C THR A 186 12.17 -11.75 -8.21
N LEU A 187 11.95 -10.57 -8.78
CA LEU A 187 11.64 -9.34 -8.04
C LEU A 187 10.20 -8.88 -8.29
N ARG A 188 9.61 -8.24 -7.29
CA ARG A 188 8.39 -7.47 -7.47
C ARG A 188 8.76 -6.09 -8.01
N ILE A 189 8.01 -5.59 -8.97
CA ILE A 189 8.21 -4.27 -9.57
C ILE A 189 6.91 -3.49 -9.44
N ALA A 190 7.02 -2.23 -9.00
CA ALA A 190 5.92 -1.28 -8.90
C ALA A 190 6.27 0.04 -9.60
N THR A 191 5.25 0.73 -10.12
CA THR A 191 5.37 2.00 -10.85
C THR A 191 4.46 3.05 -10.24
#